data_0a6771c62be401c726e9f931a13450e2
#
_entry.id   0a6771c62be401c726e9f931a13450e2
#
_cell.length_a   1.000
_cell.length_b   1.000
_cell.length_c   1.000
_cell.angle_alpha   90.00
_cell.angle_beta   90.00
_cell.angle_gamma   90.00
#
_symmetry.space_group_name_H-M   'P 1'
#
loop_
_entity.id
_entity.type
_entity.pdbx_description
1 polymer ?
#
loop_
_entity_poly.entity_id
_entity_poly.type
_entity_poly.pdbx_seq_one_letter_code
_entity_poly.pdbx_strand_id
1 'polypeptide(L)'
;MGAGTLMKLVNFEFKAPLRNEKHIRAVLKEQRAKFVGTDHQVDTYFCVPHGRLKVREGDIENALIFYERPNRQGARASQVHMLELPPENPVKSILSAALGVLAVVDKRREIYFVDNVKIHLDRVRTLGAFVEVEAISRRASLDQVRAQAHEFRRLFQIAAEDLLGESYSDLMLAKKRRG
;
A
#
# COMPACT_ATOMS: atom_id res chain seq x y z
N MET A 1 12.24 -22.94 12.45
CA MET A 1 12.32 -21.58 11.87
C MET A 1 12.03 -21.71 10.38
N GLY A 2 10.80 -21.44 9.96
CA GLY A 2 10.43 -21.48 8.55
C GLY A 2 11.05 -20.30 7.81
N ALA A 3 11.82 -20.56 6.76
CA ALA A 3 12.30 -19.52 5.86
C ALA A 3 11.09 -18.83 5.24
N GLY A 4 10.97 -17.52 5.41
CA GLY A 4 9.91 -16.75 4.76
C GLY A 4 9.98 -16.93 3.25
N THR A 5 8.84 -17.18 2.62
CA THR A 5 8.77 -17.37 1.16
C THR A 5 8.79 -16.00 0.47
N LEU A 6 9.76 -15.80 -0.42
CA LEU A 6 9.79 -14.62 -1.28
C LEU A 6 8.62 -14.67 -2.28
N MET A 7 7.71 -13.74 -2.19
CA MET A 7 6.60 -13.58 -3.13
C MET A 7 6.94 -12.51 -4.17
N LYS A 8 6.74 -12.86 -5.46
CA LYS A 8 6.79 -11.90 -6.57
C LYS A 8 5.37 -11.71 -7.07
N LEU A 9 4.89 -10.49 -7.00
CA LEU A 9 3.52 -10.13 -7.34
C LEU A 9 3.52 -8.97 -8.35
N VAL A 10 2.51 -8.95 -9.20
CA VAL A 10 2.18 -7.75 -9.97
C VAL A 10 0.83 -7.26 -9.49
N ASN A 11 0.80 -6.04 -9.01
CA ASN A 11 -0.42 -5.39 -8.59
C ASN A 11 -0.80 -4.30 -9.60
N PHE A 12 -2.09 -4.14 -9.85
CA PHE A 12 -2.61 -2.93 -10.47
C PHE A 12 -3.29 -2.12 -9.38
N GLU A 13 -2.75 -0.93 -9.09
CA GLU A 13 -3.13 -0.19 -7.89
C GLU A 13 -3.45 1.28 -8.18
N PHE A 14 -4.28 1.86 -7.34
CA PHE A 14 -4.44 3.31 -7.22
C PHE A 14 -4.59 3.74 -5.77
N LYS A 15 -4.34 5.02 -5.53
CA LYS A 15 -4.52 5.70 -4.25
C LYS A 15 -5.21 7.03 -4.47
N ALA A 16 -6.10 7.40 -3.55
CA ALA A 16 -6.77 8.70 -3.54
C ALA A 16 -7.04 9.18 -2.10
N PRO A 17 -7.27 10.48 -1.87
CA PRO A 17 -7.78 10.97 -0.60
C PRO A 17 -9.13 10.33 -0.27
N LEU A 18 -9.35 9.97 0.99
CA LEU A 18 -10.61 9.40 1.48
C LEU A 18 -11.63 10.53 1.74
N ARG A 19 -12.33 10.99 0.70
CA ARG A 19 -13.28 12.10 0.81
C ARG A 19 -14.68 11.67 1.27
N ASN A 20 -15.19 10.56 0.72
CA ASN A 20 -16.53 10.03 1.02
C ASN A 20 -16.46 8.65 1.65
N GLU A 21 -15.97 8.60 2.88
CA GLU A 21 -15.80 7.34 3.62
C GLU A 21 -17.13 6.59 3.80
N LYS A 22 -18.23 7.30 4.06
CA LYS A 22 -19.55 6.67 4.24
C LYS A 22 -19.98 5.91 2.99
N HIS A 23 -19.80 6.49 1.82
CA HIS A 23 -20.12 5.84 0.54
C HIS A 23 -19.21 4.63 0.30
N ILE A 24 -17.89 4.77 0.50
CA ILE A 24 -16.95 3.66 0.31
C ILE A 24 -17.29 2.49 1.24
N ARG A 25 -17.64 2.74 2.51
CA ARG A 25 -18.08 1.69 3.43
C ARG A 25 -19.38 1.02 3.00
N ALA A 26 -20.33 1.76 2.43
CA ALA A 26 -21.54 1.19 1.86
C ALA A 26 -21.23 0.24 0.69
N VAL A 27 -20.37 0.67 -0.24
CA VAL A 27 -19.91 -0.17 -1.35
C VAL A 27 -19.18 -1.42 -0.85
N LEU A 28 -18.28 -1.30 0.13
CA LEU A 28 -17.59 -2.48 0.70
C LEU A 28 -18.58 -3.49 1.27
N LYS A 29 -19.66 -3.03 1.93
CA LYS A 29 -20.73 -3.89 2.43
C LYS A 29 -21.51 -4.55 1.29
N GLU A 30 -21.90 -3.82 0.26
CA GLU A 30 -22.60 -4.34 -0.92
C GLU A 30 -21.76 -5.39 -1.67
N GLN A 31 -20.46 -5.14 -1.80
CA GLN A 31 -19.49 -6.07 -2.40
C GLN A 31 -19.13 -7.25 -1.47
N ARG A 32 -19.73 -7.32 -0.28
CA ARG A 32 -19.47 -8.37 0.74
C ARG A 32 -17.96 -8.47 1.06
N ALA A 33 -17.29 -7.33 1.10
CA ALA A 33 -15.86 -7.28 1.39
C ALA A 33 -15.55 -7.93 2.75
N LYS A 34 -14.58 -8.85 2.74
CA LYS A 34 -14.09 -9.49 3.96
C LYS A 34 -13.19 -8.52 4.70
N PHE A 35 -13.61 -8.07 5.88
CA PHE A 35 -12.77 -7.29 6.77
C PHE A 35 -11.77 -8.20 7.49
N VAL A 36 -10.49 -7.88 7.39
CA VAL A 36 -9.39 -8.64 8.04
C VAL A 36 -9.08 -8.07 9.42
N GLY A 37 -9.09 -6.75 9.55
CA GLY A 37 -8.76 -6.06 10.78
C GLY A 37 -8.26 -4.65 10.55
N THR A 38 -7.99 -3.96 11.66
CA THR A 38 -7.28 -2.67 11.67
C THR A 38 -5.86 -2.92 12.14
N ASP A 39 -4.90 -2.60 11.29
CA ASP A 39 -3.48 -2.79 11.50
C ASP A 39 -2.81 -1.43 11.80
N HIS A 40 -2.09 -1.32 12.92
CA HIS A 40 -1.20 -0.20 13.15
C HIS A 40 0.13 -0.52 12.50
N GLN A 41 0.46 0.17 11.43
CA GLN A 41 1.65 -0.09 10.62
C GLN A 41 2.65 1.07 10.71
N VAL A 42 3.91 0.73 10.95
CA VAL A 42 5.04 1.64 10.77
C VAL A 42 5.89 1.12 9.61
N ASP A 43 5.82 1.83 8.47
CA ASP A 43 6.65 1.54 7.29
C ASP A 43 7.92 2.40 7.37
N THR A 44 9.08 1.77 7.57
CA THR A 44 10.40 2.43 7.50
C THR A 44 10.99 2.25 6.11
N TYR A 45 11.15 3.36 5.38
CA TYR A 45 11.74 3.39 4.04
C TYR A 45 13.23 3.67 4.10
N PHE A 46 14.00 3.00 3.23
CA PHE A 46 15.46 3.10 3.18
C PHE A 46 15.93 3.80 1.92
N CYS A 47 17.14 4.37 1.98
CA CYS A 47 17.79 4.95 0.83
C CYS A 47 18.29 3.84 -0.10
N VAL A 48 17.75 3.78 -1.32
CA VAL A 48 18.13 2.83 -2.37
C VAL A 48 18.28 3.56 -3.70
N PRO A 49 19.14 3.07 -4.62
CA PRO A 49 19.41 3.76 -5.89
C PRO A 49 18.21 3.76 -6.84
N HIS A 50 17.32 2.77 -6.75
CA HIS A 50 16.10 2.67 -7.55
C HIS A 50 15.00 1.94 -6.78
N GLY A 51 13.75 2.09 -7.23
CA GLY A 51 12.61 1.48 -6.56
C GLY A 51 12.35 2.08 -5.17
N ARG A 52 11.67 1.31 -4.34
CA ARG A 52 11.43 1.63 -2.92
C ARG A 52 11.57 0.37 -2.09
N LEU A 53 12.43 0.45 -1.09
CA LEU A 53 12.64 -0.60 -0.09
C LEU A 53 12.10 -0.13 1.25
N LYS A 54 11.28 -0.95 1.88
CA LYS A 54 10.78 -0.68 3.23
C LYS A 54 10.65 -1.94 4.08
N VAL A 55 10.80 -1.77 5.37
CA VAL A 55 10.32 -2.72 6.38
C VAL A 55 8.99 -2.20 6.90
N ARG A 56 7.99 -3.07 6.90
CA ARG A 56 6.71 -2.89 7.56
C ARG A 56 6.73 -3.61 8.89
N GLU A 57 6.41 -2.90 9.94
CA GLU A 57 6.12 -3.43 11.27
C GLU A 57 4.66 -3.12 11.56
N GLY A 58 3.84 -4.14 11.74
CA GLY A 58 2.41 -4.01 12.00
C GLY A 58 1.89 -5.06 12.98
N ASP A 59 0.69 -4.83 13.49
CA ASP A 59 0.00 -5.80 14.36
C ASP A 59 -0.45 -7.04 13.57
N ILE A 60 -0.72 -6.87 12.26
CA ILE A 60 -1.21 -7.93 11.36
C ILE A 60 -0.16 -8.26 10.29
N GLU A 61 0.43 -7.26 9.64
CA GLU A 61 1.35 -7.45 8.52
C GLU A 61 2.76 -6.99 8.87
N ASN A 62 3.73 -7.95 8.86
CA ASN A 62 5.15 -7.69 9.02
C ASN A 62 5.90 -8.17 7.78
N ALA A 63 6.63 -7.30 7.10
CA ALA A 63 7.29 -7.68 5.85
C ALA A 63 8.44 -6.76 5.46
N LEU A 64 9.43 -7.33 4.77
CA LEU A 64 10.37 -6.58 3.93
C LEU A 64 9.77 -6.50 2.52
N ILE A 65 9.64 -5.29 2.01
CA ILE A 65 8.95 -5.02 0.74
C ILE A 65 9.86 -4.16 -0.14
N PHE A 66 10.21 -4.68 -1.30
CA PHE A 66 10.80 -3.91 -2.38
C PHE A 66 9.81 -3.82 -3.54
N TYR A 67 9.60 -2.62 -4.07
CA TYR A 67 8.73 -2.46 -5.22
C TYR A 67 9.23 -1.39 -6.19
N GLU A 68 8.90 -1.60 -7.46
CA GLU A 68 9.15 -0.67 -8.53
C GLU A 68 7.83 -0.29 -9.20
N ARG A 69 7.61 0.99 -9.33
CA ARG A 69 6.47 1.54 -10.05
C ARG A 69 6.78 2.93 -10.58
N PRO A 70 6.24 3.33 -11.73
CA PRO A 70 6.40 4.69 -12.22
C PRO A 70 5.67 5.70 -11.32
N ASN A 71 6.32 6.82 -11.02
CA ASN A 71 5.71 7.96 -10.32
C ASN A 71 4.88 8.80 -11.29
N ARG A 72 3.72 8.27 -11.69
CA ARG A 72 2.77 8.99 -12.52
C ARG A 72 1.38 8.92 -11.90
N GLN A 73 0.58 9.94 -12.15
CA GLN A 73 -0.82 9.97 -11.75
C GLN A 73 -1.61 8.84 -12.43
N GLY A 74 -2.60 8.29 -11.76
CA GLY A 74 -3.46 7.24 -12.27
C GLY A 74 -3.19 5.87 -11.65
N ALA A 75 -4.05 4.92 -12.03
CA ALA A 75 -3.87 3.52 -11.66
C ALA A 75 -2.72 2.92 -12.47
N ARG A 76 -1.88 2.10 -11.84
CA ARG A 76 -0.61 1.63 -12.42
C ARG A 76 -0.22 0.23 -11.96
N ALA A 77 0.55 -0.46 -12.80
CA ALA A 77 1.20 -1.69 -12.42
C ALA A 77 2.38 -1.42 -11.47
N SER A 78 2.52 -2.26 -10.46
CA SER A 78 3.62 -2.28 -9.51
C SER A 78 4.20 -3.68 -9.45
N GLN A 79 5.52 -3.81 -9.64
CA GLN A 79 6.23 -5.06 -9.39
C GLN A 79 6.65 -5.08 -7.92
N VAL A 80 6.18 -6.08 -7.19
CA VAL A 80 6.38 -6.18 -5.75
C VAL A 80 7.13 -7.46 -5.42
N HIS A 81 8.22 -7.32 -4.66
CA HIS A 81 8.93 -8.41 -4.02
C HIS A 81 8.67 -8.27 -2.52
N MET A 82 8.04 -9.27 -1.92
CA MET A 82 7.67 -9.25 -0.52
C MET A 82 8.16 -10.49 0.20
N LEU A 83 8.81 -10.29 1.33
CA LEU A 83 9.23 -11.33 2.26
C LEU A 83 8.52 -11.09 3.58
N GLU A 84 7.66 -12.02 3.99
CA GLU A 84 7.04 -11.97 5.31
C GLU A 84 8.11 -12.12 6.39
N LEU A 85 8.02 -11.29 7.43
CA LEU A 85 8.94 -11.28 8.55
C LEU A 85 8.19 -11.71 9.82
N PRO A 86 8.85 -12.43 10.73
CA PRO A 86 8.29 -12.61 12.07
C PRO A 86 8.25 -11.25 12.81
N PRO A 87 7.34 -11.08 13.77
CA PRO A 87 7.44 -9.99 14.73
C PRO A 87 8.83 -10.03 15.40
N GLU A 88 9.33 -8.88 15.81
CA GLU A 88 10.65 -8.79 16.50
C GLU A 88 11.81 -9.40 15.68
N ASN A 89 12.10 -8.79 14.55
CA ASN A 89 13.24 -9.20 13.72
C ASN A 89 14.27 -8.06 13.58
N PRO A 90 15.55 -8.36 13.34
CA PRO A 90 16.62 -7.35 13.26
C PRO A 90 16.70 -6.64 11.91
N VAL A 91 15.84 -6.95 10.93
CA VAL A 91 15.98 -6.48 9.54
C VAL A 91 15.95 -4.96 9.45
N LYS A 92 15.05 -4.30 10.20
CA LYS A 92 14.99 -2.83 10.23
C LYS A 92 16.29 -2.20 10.74
N SER A 93 16.87 -2.72 11.84
CA SER A 93 18.09 -2.17 12.41
C SER A 93 19.29 -2.35 11.46
N ILE A 94 19.41 -3.53 10.85
CA ILE A 94 20.48 -3.84 9.87
C ILE A 94 20.36 -2.91 8.66
N LEU A 95 19.17 -2.77 8.06
CA LEU A 95 18.97 -1.92 6.89
C LEU A 95 19.09 -0.44 7.22
N SER A 96 18.72 -0.01 8.42
CA SER A 96 18.95 1.37 8.88
C SER A 96 20.43 1.71 8.96
N ALA A 97 21.23 0.79 9.48
CA ALA A 97 22.70 0.96 9.58
C ALA A 97 23.37 0.92 8.20
N ALA A 98 22.93 0.02 7.31
CA ALA A 98 23.56 -0.19 6.01
C ALA A 98 23.20 0.85 4.96
N LEU A 99 21.92 1.29 4.92
CA LEU A 99 21.36 2.11 3.84
C LEU A 99 20.93 3.51 4.30
N GLY A 100 20.77 3.73 5.59
CA GLY A 100 20.14 4.93 6.12
C GLY A 100 18.61 4.94 5.94
N VAL A 101 17.93 5.68 6.81
CA VAL A 101 16.46 5.84 6.78
C VAL A 101 16.09 7.04 5.94
N LEU A 102 15.26 6.83 4.92
CA LEU A 102 14.74 7.89 4.05
C LEU A 102 13.51 8.57 4.65
N ALA A 103 12.53 7.78 5.11
CA ALA A 103 11.29 8.28 5.69
C ALA A 103 10.64 7.19 6.56
N VAL A 104 9.84 7.63 7.54
CA VAL A 104 9.00 6.74 8.36
C VAL A 104 7.54 7.15 8.17
N VAL A 105 6.69 6.18 7.87
CA VAL A 105 5.24 6.37 7.66
C VAL A 105 4.50 5.59 8.72
N ASP A 106 3.87 6.31 9.64
CA ASP A 106 3.03 5.77 10.70
C ASP A 106 1.56 5.90 10.28
N LYS A 107 0.82 4.79 10.28
CA LYS A 107 -0.58 4.77 9.84
C LYS A 107 -1.41 3.70 10.56
N ARG A 108 -2.71 3.97 10.67
CA ARG A 108 -3.73 2.97 10.94
C ARG A 108 -4.40 2.59 9.64
N ARG A 109 -4.41 1.28 9.33
CA ARG A 109 -4.90 0.71 8.08
C ARG A 109 -6.00 -0.30 8.35
N GLU A 110 -7.21 -0.03 7.87
CA GLU A 110 -8.24 -1.05 7.78
C GLU A 110 -8.02 -1.86 6.49
N ILE A 111 -8.06 -3.18 6.59
CA ILE A 111 -7.76 -4.10 5.50
C ILE A 111 -9.03 -4.86 5.11
N TYR A 112 -9.42 -4.77 3.84
CA TYR A 112 -10.55 -5.46 3.25
C TYR A 112 -10.12 -6.26 2.02
N PHE A 113 -10.84 -7.34 1.74
CA PHE A 113 -10.68 -8.13 0.50
C PHE A 113 -12.03 -8.34 -0.18
N VAL A 114 -12.04 -8.16 -1.50
CA VAL A 114 -13.05 -8.68 -2.42
C VAL A 114 -12.30 -9.53 -3.42
N ASP A 115 -12.42 -10.85 -3.32
CA ASP A 115 -11.63 -11.83 -4.06
C ASP A 115 -10.11 -11.55 -3.99
N ASN A 116 -9.48 -11.20 -5.12
CA ASN A 116 -8.06 -10.83 -5.22
C ASN A 116 -7.81 -9.32 -5.13
N VAL A 117 -8.84 -8.53 -4.86
CA VAL A 117 -8.69 -7.07 -4.70
C VAL A 117 -8.59 -6.74 -3.22
N LYS A 118 -7.46 -6.17 -2.83
CA LYS A 118 -7.17 -5.69 -1.49
C LYS A 118 -7.49 -4.20 -1.42
N ILE A 119 -8.32 -3.81 -0.47
CA ILE A 119 -8.74 -2.43 -0.28
C ILE A 119 -8.30 -1.97 1.11
N HIS A 120 -7.70 -0.79 1.18
CA HIS A 120 -7.23 -0.19 2.40
C HIS A 120 -7.92 1.14 2.65
N LEU A 121 -8.38 1.36 3.88
CA LEU A 121 -8.75 2.68 4.38
C LEU A 121 -7.66 3.09 5.37
N ASP A 122 -6.84 4.05 4.97
CA ASP A 122 -5.65 4.47 5.71
C ASP A 122 -5.87 5.80 6.42
N ARG A 123 -5.44 5.88 7.67
CA ARG A 123 -5.23 7.14 8.38
C ARG A 123 -3.74 7.30 8.63
N VAL A 124 -3.10 8.11 7.81
CA VAL A 124 -1.65 8.33 7.83
C VAL A 124 -1.34 9.54 8.70
N ARG A 125 -0.53 9.33 9.74
CA ARG A 125 -0.12 10.39 10.65
C ARG A 125 0.48 11.54 9.85
N THR A 126 0.01 12.75 10.11
CA THR A 126 0.41 14.01 9.48
C THR A 126 0.01 14.20 8.01
N LEU A 127 -0.48 13.19 7.29
CA LEU A 127 -0.91 13.30 5.88
C LEU A 127 -2.43 13.31 5.71
N GLY A 128 -3.18 12.66 6.61
CA GLY A 128 -4.64 12.55 6.53
C GLY A 128 -5.12 11.15 6.15
N ALA A 129 -6.33 11.07 5.58
CA ALA A 129 -6.99 9.82 5.24
C ALA A 129 -6.97 9.53 3.74
N PHE A 130 -6.77 8.25 3.39
CA PHE A 130 -6.66 7.78 2.02
C PHE A 130 -7.40 6.46 1.82
N VAL A 131 -7.80 6.20 0.59
CA VAL A 131 -8.20 4.89 0.10
C VAL A 131 -7.16 4.39 -0.88
N GLU A 132 -6.78 3.12 -0.75
CA GLU A 132 -5.85 2.44 -1.65
C GLU A 132 -6.50 1.14 -2.11
N VAL A 133 -6.45 0.86 -3.41
CA VAL A 133 -6.97 -0.37 -4.01
C VAL A 133 -5.84 -1.05 -4.75
N GLU A 134 -5.62 -2.32 -4.44
CA GLU A 134 -4.60 -3.17 -5.03
C GLU A 134 -5.25 -4.43 -5.61
N ALA A 135 -5.42 -4.50 -6.92
CA ALA A 135 -5.83 -5.74 -7.60
C ALA A 135 -4.59 -6.61 -7.84
N ILE A 136 -4.55 -7.79 -7.22
CA ILE A 136 -3.35 -8.63 -7.11
C ILE A 136 -3.40 -9.72 -8.19
N SER A 137 -2.39 -9.75 -9.07
CA SER A 137 -2.23 -10.77 -10.08
C SER A 137 -1.47 -11.98 -9.55
N ARG A 138 -2.19 -12.92 -8.93
CA ARG A 138 -1.63 -14.26 -8.60
C ARG A 138 -1.96 -15.29 -9.66
N ARG A 139 -3.19 -15.25 -10.20
CA ARG A 139 -3.74 -16.16 -11.23
C ARG A 139 -4.49 -15.41 -12.33
N ALA A 140 -4.79 -14.12 -12.12
CA ALA A 140 -5.49 -13.27 -13.06
C ALA A 140 -4.53 -12.63 -14.06
N SER A 141 -4.98 -12.34 -15.27
CA SER A 141 -4.21 -11.59 -16.26
C SER A 141 -4.06 -10.11 -15.83
N LEU A 142 -3.07 -9.41 -16.40
CA LEU A 142 -2.90 -7.96 -16.15
C LEU A 142 -4.12 -7.15 -16.56
N ASP A 143 -4.82 -7.55 -17.64
CA ASP A 143 -6.03 -6.87 -18.09
C ASP A 143 -7.20 -7.08 -17.12
N GLN A 144 -7.31 -8.26 -16.52
CA GLN A 144 -8.33 -8.52 -15.50
C GLN A 144 -8.10 -7.68 -14.26
N VAL A 145 -6.86 -7.64 -13.70
CA VAL A 145 -6.58 -6.83 -12.50
C VAL A 145 -6.70 -5.34 -12.78
N ARG A 146 -6.37 -4.90 -14.00
CA ARG A 146 -6.60 -3.52 -14.44
C ARG A 146 -8.09 -3.20 -14.44
N ALA A 147 -8.92 -4.05 -15.04
CA ALA A 147 -10.37 -3.88 -15.09
C ALA A 147 -10.98 -3.83 -13.68
N GLN A 148 -10.56 -4.73 -12.78
CA GLN A 148 -11.00 -4.74 -11.38
C GLN A 148 -10.66 -3.43 -10.65
N ALA A 149 -9.44 -2.92 -10.79
CA ALA A 149 -9.06 -1.65 -10.17
C ALA A 149 -9.90 -0.47 -10.72
N HIS A 150 -10.14 -0.43 -12.03
CA HIS A 150 -11.01 0.60 -12.64
C HIS A 150 -12.46 0.48 -12.18
N GLU A 151 -12.97 -0.72 -11.98
CA GLU A 151 -14.31 -0.94 -11.45
C GLU A 151 -14.44 -0.40 -10.03
N PHE A 152 -13.51 -0.73 -9.12
CA PHE A 152 -13.52 -0.18 -7.77
C PHE A 152 -13.36 1.34 -7.75
N ARG A 153 -12.56 1.93 -8.65
CA ARG A 153 -12.50 3.37 -8.78
C ARG A 153 -13.87 3.97 -9.10
N ARG A 154 -14.60 3.35 -10.02
CA ARG A 154 -15.96 3.78 -10.42
C ARG A 154 -16.95 3.59 -9.28
N LEU A 155 -16.96 2.42 -8.65
CA LEU A 155 -17.83 2.12 -7.50
C LEU A 155 -17.61 3.09 -6.34
N PHE A 156 -16.37 3.46 -6.05
CA PHE A 156 -16.01 4.43 -5.01
C PHE A 156 -16.19 5.89 -5.44
N GLN A 157 -16.62 6.14 -6.67
CA GLN A 157 -16.82 7.48 -7.25
C GLN A 157 -15.56 8.36 -7.13
N ILE A 158 -14.37 7.77 -7.35
CA ILE A 158 -13.11 8.49 -7.29
C ILE A 158 -12.81 9.09 -8.66
N ALA A 159 -12.70 10.42 -8.71
CA ALA A 159 -12.36 11.15 -9.91
C ALA A 159 -10.90 10.90 -10.34
N ALA A 160 -10.62 11.04 -11.64
CA ALA A 160 -9.27 10.78 -12.16
C ALA A 160 -8.23 11.76 -11.60
N GLU A 161 -8.64 13.01 -11.39
CA GLU A 161 -7.83 14.08 -10.81
C GLU A 161 -7.48 13.87 -9.34
N ASP A 162 -8.26 13.06 -8.61
CA ASP A 162 -7.99 12.71 -7.20
C ASP A 162 -6.94 11.59 -7.07
N LEU A 163 -6.55 10.94 -8.16
CA LEU A 163 -5.59 9.85 -8.13
C LEU A 163 -4.17 10.37 -7.84
N LEU A 164 -3.55 9.84 -6.81
CA LEU A 164 -2.20 10.21 -6.39
C LEU A 164 -1.13 9.36 -7.07
N GLY A 165 -0.11 10.02 -7.62
CA GLY A 165 1.08 9.38 -8.18
C GLY A 165 2.12 8.99 -7.13
N GLU A 166 2.14 9.69 -6.02
CA GLU A 166 3.17 9.59 -5.00
C GLU A 166 2.90 8.46 -4.01
N SER A 167 3.97 7.94 -3.42
CA SER A 167 3.89 7.09 -2.24
C SER A 167 3.71 7.94 -0.98
N TYR A 168 3.33 7.30 0.14
CA TYR A 168 3.30 8.04 1.42
C TYR A 168 4.67 8.58 1.82
N SER A 169 5.77 7.87 1.50
CA SER A 169 7.12 8.37 1.74
C SER A 169 7.41 9.63 0.92
N ASP A 170 7.00 9.68 -0.35
CA ASP A 170 7.17 10.88 -1.19
C ASP A 170 6.37 12.07 -0.62
N LEU A 171 5.12 11.83 -0.19
CA LEU A 171 4.28 12.86 0.42
C LEU A 171 4.86 13.37 1.76
N MET A 172 5.44 12.48 2.58
CA MET A 172 6.14 12.86 3.81
C MET A 172 7.35 13.74 3.53
N LEU A 173 8.18 13.36 2.55
CA LEU A 173 9.35 14.13 2.15
C LEU A 173 8.96 15.50 1.57
N ALA A 174 7.91 15.55 0.73
CA ALA A 174 7.42 16.80 0.18
C ALA A 174 6.90 17.74 1.29
N LYS A 175 6.20 17.19 2.28
CA LYS A 175 5.73 17.97 3.44
C LYS A 175 6.89 18.52 4.27
N LYS A 176 7.93 17.70 4.54
CA LYS A 176 9.12 18.14 5.31
C LYS A 176 9.91 19.27 4.64
N ARG A 177 9.86 19.37 3.29
CA ARG A 177 10.53 20.44 2.54
C ARG A 177 9.77 21.77 2.58
N ARG A 178 8.48 21.76 2.92
CA ARG A 178 7.60 22.93 2.91
C ARG A 178 7.40 23.55 4.30
N GLY A 179 7.77 22.87 5.35
CA GLY A 179 7.72 23.33 6.74
C GLY A 179 9.10 23.55 7.32
#